data_195a8dc5be0294b9480032760f62d558
#
_entry.id   195a8dc5be0294b9480032760f62d558
#
_cell.length_a   1.000
_cell.length_b   1.000
_cell.length_c   1.000
_cell.angle_alpha   90.00
_cell.angle_beta   90.00
_cell.angle_gamma   90.00
#
_symmetry.space_group_name_H-M   'P 1'
#
loop_
_entity.id
_entity.type
_entity.pdbx_description
1 polymer ?
#
loop_
_entity_poly.entity_id
_entity_poly.type
_entity_poly.pdbx_seq_one_letter_code
_entity_poly.pdbx_strand_id
1 'polypeptide(L)'
;MDLRVIAISAMRRVFTEIPYGIDHSLRVLKNAEKIMAGENPTNKERQVVELAAILHDIGAVEALRKYGSIAGNYQELEGPAMVRDILESAGASVELVERVCYIVGNHHTIEKINGLDFQILWEADLLDSLENGDSNPQGVELQHKIETNFRTLTGKELALKCCIKE
;
A
#
# COMPACT_ATOMS: atom_id res chain seq x y z
N MET A 1 19.69 6.78 -10.15
CA MET A 1 19.43 6.76 -8.69
C MET A 1 18.25 5.83 -8.46
N ASP A 2 18.30 5.01 -7.42
CA ASP A 2 17.26 4.01 -7.14
C ASP A 2 15.98 4.68 -6.63
N LEU A 3 14.89 4.58 -7.40
CA LEU A 3 13.59 5.18 -7.07
C LEU A 3 13.05 4.67 -5.73
N ARG A 4 13.31 3.41 -5.39
CA ARG A 4 12.92 2.82 -4.10
C ARG A 4 13.59 3.56 -2.93
N VAL A 5 14.88 3.81 -3.03
CA VAL A 5 15.63 4.54 -1.99
C VAL A 5 15.12 5.97 -1.85
N ILE A 6 14.84 6.63 -2.96
CA ILE A 6 14.27 8.00 -2.95
C ILE A 6 12.89 8.01 -2.31
N ALA A 7 12.01 7.07 -2.69
CA ALA A 7 10.67 6.98 -2.14
C ALA A 7 10.68 6.72 -0.62
N ILE A 8 11.52 5.80 -0.13
CA ILE A 8 11.68 5.55 1.31
C ILE A 8 12.18 6.82 2.03
N SER A 9 13.15 7.51 1.46
CA SER A 9 13.68 8.75 2.06
C SER A 9 12.61 9.84 2.12
N ALA A 10 11.82 10.00 1.06
CA ALA A 10 10.72 10.97 1.01
C ALA A 10 9.62 10.62 2.02
N MET A 11 9.20 9.37 2.07
CA MET A 11 8.21 8.85 3.02
C MET A 11 8.64 9.11 4.47
N ARG A 12 9.89 8.81 4.82
CA ARG A 12 10.42 9.07 6.17
C ARG A 12 10.39 10.56 6.53
N ARG A 13 10.69 11.46 5.59
CA ARG A 13 10.60 12.91 5.84
C ARG A 13 9.18 13.36 6.08
N VAL A 14 8.23 12.89 5.30
CA VAL A 14 6.81 13.23 5.45
C VAL A 14 6.26 12.75 6.79
N PHE A 15 6.60 11.55 7.21
CA PHE A 15 6.12 10.96 8.46
C PHE A 15 6.97 11.26 9.68
N THR A 16 7.86 12.25 9.65
CA THR A 16 8.74 12.59 10.79
C THR A 16 7.96 12.81 12.09
N GLU A 17 6.81 13.47 12.03
CA GLU A 17 5.96 13.75 13.19
C GLU A 17 4.96 12.64 13.51
N ILE A 18 4.81 11.66 12.61
CA ILE A 18 3.93 10.51 12.76
C ILE A 18 4.72 9.22 12.45
N PRO A 19 5.67 8.80 13.30
CA PRO A 19 6.57 7.66 13.03
C PRO A 19 5.85 6.34 12.76
N TYR A 20 4.64 6.16 13.26
CA TYR A 20 3.76 5.04 12.97
C TYR A 20 3.57 4.81 11.46
N GLY A 21 3.44 5.88 10.66
CA GLY A 21 3.31 5.78 9.21
C GLY A 21 4.55 5.19 8.53
N ILE A 22 5.74 5.42 9.08
CA ILE A 22 6.99 4.83 8.59
C ILE A 22 6.97 3.31 8.76
N ASP A 23 6.70 2.86 9.97
CA ASP A 23 6.69 1.43 10.29
C ASP A 23 5.64 0.68 9.50
N HIS A 24 4.43 1.25 9.38
CA HIS A 24 3.35 0.69 8.57
C HIS A 24 3.76 0.54 7.10
N SER A 25 4.25 1.60 6.46
CA SER A 25 4.67 1.56 5.04
C SER A 25 5.77 0.51 4.79
N LEU A 26 6.72 0.37 5.71
CA LEU A 26 7.78 -0.63 5.59
C LEU A 26 7.26 -2.07 5.79
N ARG A 27 6.29 -2.28 6.69
CA ARG A 27 5.64 -3.60 6.83
C ARG A 27 4.81 -3.95 5.59
N VAL A 28 4.08 -2.99 5.04
CA VAL A 28 3.33 -3.18 3.79
C VAL A 28 4.27 -3.54 2.64
N LEU A 29 5.40 -2.84 2.51
CA LEU A 29 6.42 -3.18 1.51
C LEU A 29 6.92 -4.62 1.68
N LYS A 30 7.21 -5.04 2.90
CA LYS A 30 7.66 -6.41 3.19
C LYS A 30 6.59 -7.45 2.85
N ASN A 31 5.33 -7.17 3.14
CA ASN A 31 4.22 -8.04 2.75
C ASN A 31 4.08 -8.13 1.23
N ALA A 32 4.18 -7.00 0.54
CA ALA A 32 4.14 -6.95 -0.92
C ALA A 32 5.28 -7.78 -1.55
N GLU A 33 6.50 -7.70 -1.02
CA GLU A 33 7.64 -8.51 -1.46
C GLU A 33 7.37 -10.01 -1.32
N LYS A 34 6.76 -10.44 -0.22
CA LYS A 34 6.37 -11.85 -0.02
C LYS A 34 5.34 -12.31 -1.05
N ILE A 35 4.33 -11.48 -1.33
CA ILE A 35 3.30 -11.82 -2.33
C ILE A 35 3.93 -11.85 -3.73
N MET A 36 4.75 -10.87 -4.08
CA MET A 36 5.44 -10.83 -5.37
C MET A 36 6.36 -12.03 -5.60
N ALA A 37 6.97 -12.58 -4.55
CA ALA A 37 7.81 -13.76 -4.64
C ALA A 37 7.02 -15.00 -5.08
N GLY A 38 5.75 -15.12 -4.68
CA GLY A 38 4.88 -16.22 -5.07
C GLY A 38 4.15 -16.00 -6.38
N GLU A 39 3.72 -14.77 -6.66
CA GLU A 39 2.91 -14.44 -7.84
C GLU A 39 3.75 -14.09 -9.09
N ASN A 40 5.01 -13.79 -8.89
CA ASN A 40 5.98 -13.52 -9.96
C ASN A 40 5.53 -12.47 -11.01
N PRO A 41 5.16 -11.24 -10.59
CA PRO A 41 4.80 -10.17 -11.50
C PRO A 41 5.98 -9.75 -12.40
N THR A 42 5.69 -9.06 -13.49
CA THR A 42 6.71 -8.47 -14.36
C THR A 42 7.57 -7.45 -13.61
N ASN A 43 8.77 -7.15 -14.12
CA ASN A 43 9.64 -6.14 -13.52
C ASN A 43 8.98 -4.76 -13.40
N LYS A 44 8.13 -4.40 -14.36
CA LYS A 44 7.36 -3.16 -14.35
C LYS A 44 6.33 -3.15 -13.23
N GLU A 45 5.57 -4.22 -13.10
CA GLU A 45 4.60 -4.38 -12.01
C GLU A 45 5.28 -4.38 -10.64
N ARG A 46 6.45 -5.06 -10.50
CA ARG A 46 7.24 -5.02 -9.25
C ARG A 46 7.60 -3.60 -8.84
N GLN A 47 8.10 -2.82 -9.78
CA GLN A 47 8.48 -1.43 -9.50
C GLN A 47 7.28 -0.59 -9.06
N VAL A 48 6.13 -0.76 -9.71
CA VAL A 48 4.88 -0.10 -9.31
C VAL A 48 4.47 -0.51 -7.90
N VAL A 49 4.46 -1.82 -7.60
CA VAL A 49 4.08 -2.34 -6.28
C VAL A 49 4.97 -1.80 -5.17
N GLU A 50 6.28 -1.83 -5.37
CA GLU A 50 7.25 -1.32 -4.38
C GLU A 50 7.01 0.16 -4.06
N LEU A 51 6.88 0.99 -5.10
CA LEU A 51 6.66 2.42 -4.93
C LEU A 51 5.29 2.71 -4.32
N ALA A 52 4.25 2.01 -4.74
CA ALA A 52 2.93 2.15 -4.18
C ALA A 52 2.90 1.71 -2.70
N ALA A 53 3.55 0.60 -2.34
CA ALA A 53 3.62 0.15 -0.95
C ALA A 53 4.31 1.17 -0.02
N ILE A 54 5.37 1.81 -0.52
CA ILE A 54 6.09 2.85 0.24
C ILE A 54 5.26 4.13 0.38
N LEU A 55 4.50 4.50 -0.65
CA LEU A 55 3.89 5.83 -0.77
C LEU A 55 2.36 5.85 -0.60
N HIS A 56 1.69 4.70 -0.41
CA HIS A 56 0.22 4.65 -0.43
C HIS A 56 -0.45 5.59 0.57
N ASP A 57 0.08 5.70 1.77
CA ASP A 57 -0.45 6.53 2.86
C ASP A 57 0.17 7.93 2.95
N ILE A 58 1.00 8.32 1.98
CA ILE A 58 1.77 9.59 2.07
C ILE A 58 0.88 10.82 2.20
N GLY A 59 -0.35 10.74 1.73
CA GLY A 59 -1.36 11.80 1.87
C GLY A 59 -1.90 12.00 3.29
N ALA A 60 -1.63 11.07 4.22
CA ALA A 60 -2.22 11.10 5.56
C ALA A 60 -1.85 12.35 6.36
N VAL A 61 -0.58 12.78 6.30
CA VAL A 61 -0.10 13.97 7.03
C VAL A 61 -0.78 15.24 6.52
N GLU A 62 -0.87 15.41 5.20
CA GLU A 62 -1.53 16.55 4.58
C GLU A 62 -3.06 16.50 4.81
N ALA A 63 -3.65 15.31 4.79
CA ALA A 63 -5.06 15.11 5.13
C ALA A 63 -5.35 15.54 6.58
N LEU A 64 -4.50 15.14 7.51
CA LEU A 64 -4.63 15.55 8.91
C LEU A 64 -4.52 17.08 9.07
N ARG A 65 -3.56 17.70 8.37
CA ARG A 65 -3.33 19.15 8.40
C ARG A 65 -4.52 19.93 7.83
N LYS A 66 -5.10 19.49 6.69
CA LYS A 66 -6.18 20.20 5.99
C LYS A 66 -7.57 19.93 6.58
N TYR A 67 -7.83 18.68 6.95
CA TYR A 67 -9.18 18.22 7.27
C TYR A 67 -9.33 17.76 8.73
N GLY A 68 -8.24 17.72 9.50
CA GLY A 68 -8.25 17.18 10.85
C GLY A 68 -8.51 15.68 10.93
N SER A 69 -8.33 14.95 9.82
CA SER A 69 -8.66 13.53 9.72
C SER A 69 -7.72 12.84 8.73
N ILE A 70 -7.36 11.59 9.03
CA ILE A 70 -6.61 10.69 8.15
C ILE A 70 -7.53 9.66 7.46
N ALA A 71 -8.83 9.93 7.36
CA ALA A 71 -9.76 9.03 6.69
C ALA A 71 -9.33 8.74 5.24
N GLY A 72 -9.61 7.51 4.76
CA GLY A 72 -9.11 7.01 3.48
C GLY A 72 -9.42 7.92 2.29
N ASN A 73 -10.62 8.48 2.23
CA ASN A 73 -11.02 9.42 1.18
C ASN A 73 -10.13 10.69 1.12
N TYR A 74 -9.66 11.20 2.26
CA TYR A 74 -8.75 12.35 2.31
C TYR A 74 -7.32 11.95 1.93
N GLN A 75 -6.88 10.75 2.31
CA GLN A 75 -5.58 10.22 1.88
C GLN A 75 -5.54 10.04 0.35
N GLU A 76 -6.59 9.47 -0.24
CA GLU A 76 -6.74 9.32 -1.69
C GLU A 76 -6.72 10.66 -2.43
N LEU A 77 -7.27 11.70 -1.82
CA LEU A 77 -7.31 13.05 -2.39
C LEU A 77 -5.93 13.72 -2.39
N GLU A 78 -5.19 13.62 -1.28
CA GLU A 78 -3.93 14.34 -1.10
C GLU A 78 -2.69 13.57 -1.58
N GLY A 79 -2.74 12.24 -1.59
CA GLY A 79 -1.60 11.39 -1.91
C GLY A 79 -1.04 11.55 -3.32
N PRO A 80 -1.85 11.53 -4.38
CA PRO A 80 -1.35 11.54 -5.75
C PRO A 80 -0.45 12.72 -6.12
N ALA A 81 -0.77 13.94 -5.66
CA ALA A 81 0.07 15.12 -5.94
C ALA A 81 1.45 14.98 -5.30
N MET A 82 1.51 14.47 -4.07
CA MET A 82 2.78 14.23 -3.36
C MET A 82 3.62 13.14 -4.03
N VAL A 83 2.98 12.04 -4.45
CA VAL A 83 3.62 10.97 -5.22
C VAL A 83 4.22 11.50 -6.53
N ARG A 84 3.45 12.29 -7.26
CA ARG A 84 3.88 12.91 -8.52
C ARG A 84 5.14 13.74 -8.31
N ASP A 85 5.12 14.67 -7.36
CA ASP A 85 6.26 15.54 -7.07
C ASP A 85 7.53 14.74 -6.71
N ILE A 86 7.40 13.68 -5.91
CA ILE A 86 8.51 12.83 -5.51
C ILE A 86 9.09 12.07 -6.71
N LEU A 87 8.24 11.41 -7.49
CA LEU A 87 8.70 10.52 -8.56
C LEU A 87 9.17 11.29 -9.80
N GLU A 88 8.51 12.40 -10.18
CA GLU A 88 8.94 13.26 -11.27
C GLU A 88 10.30 13.91 -10.95
N SER A 89 10.47 14.41 -9.73
CA SER A 89 11.76 14.98 -9.28
C SER A 89 12.89 13.94 -9.27
N ALA A 90 12.55 12.68 -9.12
CA ALA A 90 13.48 11.55 -9.18
C ALA A 90 13.75 11.05 -10.61
N GLY A 91 13.11 11.63 -11.63
CA GLY A 91 13.28 11.25 -13.02
C GLY A 91 12.53 9.98 -13.43
N ALA A 92 11.49 9.60 -12.72
CA ALA A 92 10.64 8.46 -13.10
C ALA A 92 9.90 8.74 -14.43
N SER A 93 9.62 7.68 -15.19
CA SER A 93 8.84 7.82 -16.42
C SER A 93 7.40 8.25 -16.12
N VAL A 94 6.80 9.00 -17.03
CA VAL A 94 5.41 9.47 -16.92
C VAL A 94 4.46 8.30 -16.65
N GLU A 95 4.64 7.19 -17.35
CA GLU A 95 3.80 6.00 -17.23
C GLU A 95 3.87 5.39 -15.82
N LEU A 96 5.05 5.32 -15.24
CA LEU A 96 5.26 4.84 -13.87
C LEU A 96 4.60 5.79 -12.85
N VAL A 97 4.80 7.09 -13.00
CA VAL A 97 4.19 8.11 -12.15
C VAL A 97 2.67 8.01 -12.18
N GLU A 98 2.07 7.99 -13.36
CA GLU A 98 0.60 7.89 -13.51
C GLU A 98 0.04 6.62 -12.86
N ARG A 99 0.72 5.48 -13.04
CA ARG A 99 0.26 4.22 -12.46
C ARG A 99 0.34 4.22 -10.93
N VAL A 100 1.41 4.70 -10.35
CA VAL A 100 1.54 4.79 -8.88
C VAL A 100 0.54 5.81 -8.32
N CYS A 101 0.36 6.96 -8.96
CA CYS A 101 -0.65 7.95 -8.58
C CYS A 101 -2.08 7.37 -8.61
N TYR A 102 -2.40 6.58 -9.64
CA TYR A 102 -3.70 5.92 -9.71
C TYR A 102 -3.93 4.99 -8.51
N ILE A 103 -2.97 4.15 -8.19
CA ILE A 103 -3.08 3.21 -7.06
C ILE A 103 -3.22 3.98 -5.75
N VAL A 104 -2.35 4.95 -5.50
CA VAL A 104 -2.37 5.76 -4.26
C VAL A 104 -3.68 6.54 -4.13
N GLY A 105 -4.20 7.09 -5.23
CA GLY A 105 -5.47 7.82 -5.24
C GLY A 105 -6.72 6.95 -5.11
N ASN A 106 -6.59 5.62 -5.07
CA ASN A 106 -7.72 4.70 -5.00
C ASN A 106 -7.49 3.52 -4.02
N HIS A 107 -6.45 3.56 -3.18
CA HIS A 107 -6.04 2.41 -2.38
C HIS A 107 -7.00 2.05 -1.23
N HIS A 108 -8.01 2.84 -0.97
CA HIS A 108 -9.13 2.54 -0.06
C HIS A 108 -10.44 2.19 -0.80
N THR A 109 -10.43 2.10 -2.12
CA THR A 109 -11.61 1.91 -2.96
C THR A 109 -11.51 0.60 -3.75
N ILE A 110 -12.10 -0.47 -3.22
CA ILE A 110 -11.98 -1.84 -3.76
C ILE A 110 -12.44 -1.96 -5.22
N GLU A 111 -13.46 -1.20 -5.61
CA GLU A 111 -14.03 -1.22 -6.97
C GLU A 111 -13.07 -0.63 -8.02
N LYS A 112 -12.01 0.04 -7.58
CA LYS A 112 -10.98 0.64 -8.43
C LYS A 112 -9.79 -0.27 -8.68
N ILE A 113 -9.72 -1.41 -8.00
CA ILE A 113 -8.63 -2.37 -8.20
C ILE A 113 -8.67 -2.89 -9.64
N ASN A 114 -7.57 -2.69 -10.34
CA ASN A 114 -7.36 -3.20 -11.69
C ASN A 114 -5.88 -3.61 -11.83
N GLY A 115 -5.67 -4.82 -12.32
CA GLY A 115 -4.31 -5.36 -12.52
C GLY A 115 -3.69 -5.97 -11.26
N LEU A 116 -2.66 -6.77 -11.49
CA LEU A 116 -1.98 -7.53 -10.45
C LEU A 116 -1.21 -6.64 -9.48
N ASP A 117 -0.61 -5.56 -9.98
CA ASP A 117 0.14 -4.60 -9.16
C ASP A 117 -0.73 -3.95 -8.08
N PHE A 118 -1.92 -3.47 -8.44
CA PHE A 118 -2.83 -2.89 -7.47
C PHE A 118 -3.37 -3.95 -6.49
N GLN A 119 -3.71 -5.14 -6.99
CA GLN A 119 -4.19 -6.24 -6.15
C GLN A 119 -3.14 -6.63 -5.10
N ILE A 120 -1.87 -6.71 -5.48
CA ILE A 120 -0.78 -7.02 -4.54
C ILE A 120 -0.65 -5.94 -3.46
N LEU A 121 -0.69 -4.65 -3.82
CA LEU A 121 -0.67 -3.58 -2.82
C LEU A 121 -1.86 -3.70 -1.85
N TRP A 122 -3.06 -3.88 -2.38
CA TRP A 122 -4.28 -4.03 -1.58
C TRP A 122 -4.15 -5.14 -0.55
N GLU A 123 -3.71 -6.31 -0.99
CA GLU A 123 -3.53 -7.47 -0.11
C GLU A 123 -2.41 -7.25 0.91
N ALA A 124 -1.30 -6.62 0.51
CA ALA A 124 -0.18 -6.33 1.40
C ALA A 124 -0.55 -5.37 2.54
N ASP A 125 -1.34 -4.36 2.23
CA ASP A 125 -1.86 -3.40 3.21
C ASP A 125 -2.87 -4.07 4.15
N LEU A 126 -3.80 -4.85 3.59
CA LEU A 126 -4.77 -5.59 4.38
C LEU A 126 -4.12 -6.63 5.30
N LEU A 127 -3.05 -7.31 4.84
CA LEU A 127 -2.28 -8.22 5.71
C LEU A 127 -1.72 -7.49 6.93
N ASP A 128 -1.14 -6.30 6.76
CA ASP A 128 -0.66 -5.51 7.90
C ASP A 128 -1.79 -5.12 8.86
N SER A 129 -2.94 -4.74 8.31
CA SER A 129 -4.12 -4.43 9.11
C SER A 129 -4.66 -5.63 9.90
N LEU A 130 -4.60 -6.83 9.33
CA LEU A 130 -5.00 -8.06 10.00
C LEU A 130 -4.02 -8.49 11.09
N GLU A 131 -2.73 -8.26 10.90
CA GLU A 131 -1.68 -8.64 11.87
C GLU A 131 -1.52 -7.61 13.00
N ASN A 132 -1.62 -6.32 12.68
CA ASN A 132 -1.20 -5.22 13.57
C ASN A 132 -2.30 -4.16 13.79
N GLY A 133 -3.47 -4.28 13.16
CA GLY A 133 -4.57 -3.34 13.30
C GLY A 133 -5.35 -3.50 14.60
N ASP A 134 -6.16 -2.50 14.91
CA ASP A 134 -7.01 -2.48 16.11
C ASP A 134 -8.20 -3.44 16.01
N SER A 135 -8.65 -3.75 14.78
CA SER A 135 -9.69 -4.73 14.54
C SER A 135 -9.06 -6.09 14.28
N ASN A 136 -9.44 -7.09 15.07
CA ASN A 136 -8.97 -8.47 14.90
C ASN A 136 -10.18 -9.37 14.61
N PRO A 137 -10.68 -9.41 13.35
CA PRO A 137 -11.81 -10.25 12.99
C PRO A 137 -11.47 -11.71 13.22
N GLN A 138 -12.45 -12.51 13.63
CA GLN A 138 -12.30 -13.92 13.96
C GLN A 138 -13.34 -14.76 13.22
N GLY A 139 -13.05 -16.05 13.05
CA GLY A 139 -14.01 -17.02 12.54
C GLY A 139 -14.61 -16.66 11.19
N VAL A 140 -15.93 -16.63 11.08
CA VAL A 140 -16.67 -16.36 9.83
C VAL A 140 -16.41 -14.98 9.27
N GLU A 141 -16.27 -13.97 10.12
CA GLU A 141 -15.96 -12.59 9.69
C GLU A 141 -14.58 -12.51 9.03
N LEU A 142 -13.58 -13.13 9.63
CA LEU A 142 -12.23 -13.21 9.07
C LEU A 142 -12.23 -13.97 7.73
N GLN A 143 -12.91 -15.11 7.67
CA GLN A 143 -13.01 -15.89 6.44
C GLN A 143 -13.66 -15.07 5.32
N HIS A 144 -14.76 -14.39 5.60
CA HIS A 144 -15.44 -13.53 4.64
C HIS A 144 -14.54 -12.40 4.15
N LYS A 145 -13.79 -11.76 5.06
CA LYS A 145 -12.85 -10.70 4.72
C LYS A 145 -11.73 -11.20 3.81
N ILE A 146 -11.20 -12.39 4.06
CA ILE A 146 -10.18 -13.01 3.21
C ILE A 146 -10.78 -13.34 1.82
N GLU A 147 -11.92 -13.98 1.75
CA GLU A 147 -12.56 -14.39 0.50
C GLU A 147 -12.94 -13.20 -0.40
N THR A 148 -13.35 -12.09 0.19
CA THR A 148 -13.76 -10.89 -0.55
C THR A 148 -12.61 -10.01 -1.02
N ASN A 149 -11.46 -10.03 -0.34
CA ASN A 149 -10.37 -9.09 -0.60
C ASN A 149 -9.15 -9.72 -1.26
N PHE A 150 -8.85 -10.98 -0.96
CA PHE A 150 -7.65 -11.65 -1.50
C PHE A 150 -7.99 -12.39 -2.79
N ARG A 151 -7.25 -12.09 -3.86
CA ARG A 151 -7.37 -12.72 -5.18
C ARG A 151 -6.13 -13.54 -5.55
N THR A 152 -4.95 -13.19 -5.00
CA THR A 152 -3.73 -13.96 -5.23
C THR A 152 -3.70 -15.21 -4.35
N LEU A 153 -3.10 -16.27 -4.85
CA LEU A 153 -2.91 -17.50 -4.04
C LEU A 153 -1.97 -17.24 -2.87
N THR A 154 -0.87 -16.55 -3.13
CA THR A 154 0.12 -16.24 -2.10
C THR A 154 -0.45 -15.34 -1.01
N GLY A 155 -1.21 -14.31 -1.38
CA GLY A 155 -1.86 -13.42 -0.42
C GLY A 155 -2.86 -14.16 0.46
N LYS A 156 -3.69 -15.03 -0.12
CA LYS A 156 -4.62 -15.90 0.64
C LYS A 156 -3.90 -16.80 1.63
N GLU A 157 -2.83 -17.47 1.18
CA GLU A 157 -2.04 -18.34 2.06
C GLU A 157 -1.42 -17.58 3.24
N LEU A 158 -0.87 -16.38 2.98
CA LEU A 158 -0.32 -15.54 4.02
C LEU A 158 -1.39 -15.08 5.01
N ALA A 159 -2.56 -14.67 4.53
CA ALA A 159 -3.68 -14.25 5.38
C ALA A 159 -4.18 -15.41 6.27
N LEU A 160 -4.29 -16.60 5.72
CA LEU A 160 -4.68 -17.80 6.50
C LEU A 160 -3.65 -18.14 7.56
N LYS A 161 -2.36 -18.08 7.24
CA LYS A 161 -1.28 -18.38 8.20
C LYS A 161 -1.19 -17.37 9.34
N CYS A 162 -1.37 -16.06 9.05
CA CYS A 162 -1.23 -15.04 10.08
C CYS A 162 -2.40 -14.98 11.06
N CYS A 163 -3.60 -15.35 10.58
CA CYS A 163 -4.85 -15.04 11.28
C CYS A 163 -5.56 -16.25 11.85
N ILE A 164 -5.29 -17.46 11.33
CA ILE A 164 -5.78 -18.71 11.92
C ILE A 164 -4.70 -19.20 12.90
N LYS A 165 -4.77 -18.72 14.12
CA LYS A 165 -4.03 -19.34 15.24
C LYS A 165 -4.81 -20.60 15.62
N GLU A 166 -4.15 -21.76 15.42
CA GLU A 166 -4.57 -23.03 15.99
C GLU A 166 -4.69 -22.95 17.52
#